data_66aeaad4a99fc84daca072864d938e32
#
_entry.id   66aeaad4a99fc84daca072864d938e32
#
_cell.length_a   1.000
_cell.length_b   1.000
_cell.length_c   1.000
_cell.angle_alpha   90.00
_cell.angle_beta   90.00
_cell.angle_gamma   90.00
#
_symmetry.space_group_name_H-M   'P 1'
#
loop_
_entity.id
_entity.type
_entity.pdbx_description
1 polymer ?
#
loop_
_entity_poly.entity_id
_entity_poly.type
_entity_poly.pdbx_seq_one_letter_code
_entity_poly.pdbx_strand_id
1 'polypeptide(L)'
;MPEWFSKSIVDDKTTMLTEPFVHAYVRANIWHLRGRDADLLVDTGMGICRLAPEIDTPDGKALLVVATHIHLDHVGSLHEFPWRAGPRHSAEQFASMDEAATYAYMFHDLDGAVSTLPATGWKAADYKIPPAPLTRTLDEGDIVDLGDRQFRVLHLPGHSPDSIALFDEADGLFFSGDAIYDDTLIDDLPDSDRSAYISTMQRLLDLPIRVGHGGHGPSFDSKRMHDIATAYLGRTGGI
;
A
#
# COMPACT_ATOMS: atom_id res chain seq x y z
N MET A 1 15.30 21.47 -6.00
CA MET A 1 15.45 20.20 -5.28
C MET A 1 15.30 19.10 -6.33
N PRO A 2 15.92 17.93 -6.18
CA PRO A 2 15.66 16.83 -7.10
C PRO A 2 14.16 16.46 -7.05
N GLU A 3 13.65 15.92 -8.14
CA GLU A 3 12.30 15.36 -8.21
C GLU A 3 12.21 14.22 -7.20
N TRP A 4 11.33 14.35 -6.18
CA TRP A 4 11.31 13.40 -5.07
C TRP A 4 10.71 12.04 -5.44
N PHE A 5 9.70 12.05 -6.32
CA PHE A 5 9.04 10.85 -6.78
C PHE A 5 9.55 10.41 -8.15
N SER A 6 9.70 9.11 -8.33
CA SER A 6 9.90 8.49 -9.64
C SER A 6 8.57 7.94 -10.12
N LYS A 7 8.23 8.13 -11.41
CA LYS A 7 7.00 7.66 -12.04
C LYS A 7 7.33 6.65 -13.12
N SER A 8 6.67 5.51 -13.09
CA SER A 8 6.78 4.44 -14.08
C SER A 8 5.40 4.12 -14.66
N ILE A 9 5.23 4.33 -15.96
CA ILE A 9 3.99 3.97 -16.66
C ILE A 9 4.00 2.45 -16.85
N VAL A 10 3.01 1.76 -16.27
CA VAL A 10 2.84 0.31 -16.37
C VAL A 10 1.99 -0.03 -17.60
N ASP A 11 0.90 0.70 -17.78
CA ASP A 11 0.03 0.65 -18.96
C ASP A 11 -0.68 2.01 -19.15
N ASP A 12 -1.62 2.10 -20.06
CA ASP A 12 -2.35 3.33 -20.40
C ASP A 12 -3.24 3.86 -19.24
N LYS A 13 -3.51 3.05 -18.25
CA LYS A 13 -4.37 3.37 -17.09
C LYS A 13 -3.66 3.27 -15.74
N THR A 14 -2.47 2.69 -15.68
CA THR A 14 -1.77 2.39 -14.42
C THR A 14 -0.39 3.03 -14.40
N THR A 15 -0.14 3.85 -13.40
CA THR A 15 1.16 4.45 -13.11
C THR A 15 1.61 4.06 -11.71
N MET A 16 2.85 3.64 -11.58
CA MET A 16 3.51 3.40 -10.31
C MET A 16 4.36 4.63 -9.94
N LEU A 17 4.24 5.09 -8.70
CA LEU A 17 5.14 6.09 -8.13
C LEU A 17 5.95 5.43 -7.00
N THR A 18 7.18 5.89 -6.80
CA THR A 18 8.04 5.49 -5.68
C THR A 18 8.83 6.69 -5.19
N GLU A 19 9.40 6.60 -3.99
CA GLU A 19 10.27 7.61 -3.37
C GLU A 19 11.73 7.13 -3.38
N PRO A 20 12.49 7.28 -4.49
CA PRO A 20 13.80 6.64 -4.69
C PRO A 20 14.87 7.05 -3.67
N PHE A 21 14.69 8.16 -2.98
CA PHE A 21 15.61 8.63 -1.95
C PHE A 21 15.33 8.06 -0.56
N VAL A 22 14.20 7.41 -0.36
CA VAL A 22 13.83 6.72 0.88
C VAL A 22 14.54 5.36 0.94
N HIS A 23 14.93 4.93 2.14
CA HIS A 23 15.55 3.62 2.37
C HIS A 23 14.67 2.49 1.80
N ALA A 24 15.30 1.51 1.14
CA ALA A 24 14.57 0.46 0.40
C ALA A 24 13.59 -0.34 1.27
N TYR A 25 13.87 -0.51 2.56
CA TYR A 25 13.04 -1.26 3.51
C TYR A 25 11.64 -0.65 3.71
N VAL A 26 11.52 0.68 3.59
CA VAL A 26 10.26 1.44 3.78
C VAL A 26 9.90 2.26 2.53
N ARG A 27 10.30 1.76 1.36
CA ARG A 27 10.00 2.38 0.07
C ARG A 27 8.84 1.64 -0.59
N ALA A 28 7.62 1.99 -0.21
CA ALA A 28 6.45 1.39 -0.81
C ALA A 28 6.20 1.87 -2.25
N ASN A 29 5.52 1.05 -3.01
CA ASN A 29 4.94 1.39 -4.30
C ASN A 29 3.60 2.12 -4.06
N ILE A 30 3.40 3.21 -4.78
CA ILE A 30 2.17 3.98 -4.80
C ILE A 30 1.54 3.76 -6.18
N TRP A 31 0.28 3.31 -6.25
CA TRP A 31 -0.36 2.97 -7.51
C TRP A 31 -1.46 3.95 -7.86
N HIS A 32 -1.31 4.65 -8.98
CA HIS A 32 -2.34 5.54 -9.52
C HIS A 32 -3.02 4.88 -10.73
N LEU A 33 -4.33 4.69 -10.64
CA LEU A 33 -5.15 4.05 -11.65
C LEU A 33 -6.17 5.04 -12.21
N ARG A 34 -6.27 5.10 -13.51
CA ARG A 34 -7.28 5.91 -14.20
C ARG A 34 -8.54 5.08 -14.44
N GLY A 35 -9.69 5.60 -14.04
CA GLY A 35 -11.00 5.07 -14.37
C GLY A 35 -11.82 6.07 -15.18
N ARG A 36 -13.04 5.70 -15.59
CA ARG A 36 -13.91 6.60 -16.35
C ARG A 36 -14.46 7.76 -15.49
N ASP A 37 -15.00 7.43 -14.32
CA ASP A 37 -15.74 8.38 -13.47
C ASP A 37 -14.89 8.90 -12.29
N ALA A 38 -13.97 8.09 -11.81
CA ALA A 38 -13.02 8.44 -10.77
C ALA A 38 -11.66 7.80 -11.04
N ASP A 39 -10.59 8.40 -10.52
CA ASP A 39 -9.28 7.77 -10.41
C ASP A 39 -9.11 7.15 -9.02
N LEU A 40 -8.22 6.18 -8.91
CA LEU A 40 -7.87 5.50 -7.66
C LEU A 40 -6.39 5.65 -7.39
N LEU A 41 -6.05 6.01 -6.15
CA LEU A 41 -4.70 5.95 -5.62
C LEU A 41 -4.67 4.88 -4.54
N VAL A 42 -3.80 3.87 -4.69
CA VAL A 42 -3.57 2.84 -3.69
C VAL A 42 -2.26 3.13 -3.00
N ASP A 43 -2.33 3.36 -1.71
CA ASP A 43 -1.28 3.80 -0.82
C ASP A 43 -0.70 5.18 -1.13
N THR A 44 0.08 5.75 -0.23
CA THR A 44 0.50 7.16 -0.30
C THR A 44 1.95 7.42 0.13
N GLY A 45 2.76 6.37 0.19
CA GLY A 45 4.19 6.49 0.51
C GLY A 45 4.47 7.02 1.91
N MET A 46 5.70 7.46 2.12
CA MET A 46 6.20 7.96 3.41
C MET A 46 5.68 9.37 3.77
N GLY A 47 5.24 10.17 2.81
CA GLY A 47 4.81 11.54 3.08
C GLY A 47 5.92 12.51 3.49
N ILE A 48 7.18 12.20 3.19
CA ILE A 48 8.32 13.09 3.46
C ILE A 48 8.25 14.34 2.57
N CYS A 49 7.84 14.16 1.32
CA CYS A 49 7.49 15.24 0.39
C CYS A 49 6.03 15.11 -0.02
N ARG A 50 5.43 16.21 -0.45
CA ARG A 50 4.02 16.24 -0.83
C ARG A 50 3.75 15.38 -2.06
N LEU A 51 2.80 14.44 -1.94
CA LEU A 51 2.39 13.54 -3.01
C LEU A 51 1.29 14.13 -3.90
N ALA A 52 0.33 14.88 -3.33
CA ALA A 52 -0.82 15.35 -4.08
C ALA A 52 -0.50 16.13 -5.36
N PRO A 53 0.56 16.98 -5.41
CA PRO A 53 0.96 17.67 -6.65
C PRO A 53 1.49 16.74 -7.75
N GLU A 54 1.86 15.50 -7.38
CA GLU A 54 2.42 14.51 -8.31
C GLU A 54 1.34 13.67 -9.01
N ILE A 55 0.11 13.70 -8.48
CA ILE A 55 -1.01 12.93 -9.02
C ILE A 55 -1.75 13.79 -10.07
N ASP A 56 -1.61 13.38 -11.32
CA ASP A 56 -2.27 14.04 -12.45
C ASP A 56 -3.71 13.53 -12.60
N THR A 57 -4.66 14.27 -12.02
CA THR A 57 -6.10 14.01 -12.16
C THR A 57 -6.73 15.11 -13.02
N PRO A 58 -7.53 14.78 -14.04
CA PRO A 58 -8.27 15.80 -14.82
C PRO A 58 -9.17 16.66 -13.93
N ASP A 59 -9.32 17.93 -14.29
CA ASP A 59 -10.15 18.88 -13.55
C ASP A 59 -11.55 18.36 -13.29
N GLY A 60 -11.96 18.38 -12.02
CA GLY A 60 -13.29 17.96 -11.58
C GLY A 60 -13.48 16.45 -11.45
N LYS A 61 -12.50 15.63 -11.79
CA LYS A 61 -12.56 14.18 -11.58
C LYS A 61 -12.27 13.82 -10.13
N ALA A 62 -13.05 12.91 -9.56
CA ALA A 62 -12.82 12.41 -8.22
C ALA A 62 -11.52 11.56 -8.18
N LEU A 63 -10.74 11.72 -7.11
CA LEU A 63 -9.64 10.84 -6.76
C LEU A 63 -10.01 10.11 -5.47
N LEU A 64 -10.20 8.80 -5.56
CA LEU A 64 -10.40 7.92 -4.42
C LEU A 64 -9.02 7.45 -3.93
N VAL A 65 -8.73 7.63 -2.65
CA VAL A 65 -7.47 7.17 -2.07
C VAL A 65 -7.76 6.04 -1.11
N VAL A 66 -7.12 4.89 -1.32
CA VAL A 66 -7.28 3.70 -0.49
C VAL A 66 -5.93 3.35 0.13
N ALA A 67 -5.86 3.36 1.46
CA ALA A 67 -4.75 2.77 2.19
C ALA A 67 -4.99 1.26 2.34
N THR A 68 -3.99 0.44 2.05
CA THR A 68 -4.08 -1.02 2.19
C THR A 68 -3.97 -1.45 3.65
N HIS A 69 -3.17 -0.76 4.44
CA HIS A 69 -2.99 -0.95 5.89
C HIS A 69 -2.34 0.28 6.51
N ILE A 70 -2.16 0.29 7.85
CA ILE A 70 -1.80 1.48 8.62
C ILE A 70 -0.29 1.80 8.65
N HIS A 71 0.61 1.00 8.07
CA HIS A 71 2.05 1.20 8.22
C HIS A 71 2.56 2.47 7.55
N LEU A 72 3.65 3.01 8.09
CA LEU A 72 4.20 4.34 7.81
C LEU A 72 4.42 4.64 6.32
N ASP A 73 4.85 3.66 5.56
CA ASP A 73 5.20 3.80 4.15
C ASP A 73 4.03 3.63 3.17
N HIS A 74 2.83 3.37 3.72
CA HIS A 74 1.58 3.28 2.97
C HIS A 74 0.66 4.47 3.23
N VAL A 75 0.80 5.18 4.36
CA VAL A 75 -0.17 6.20 4.79
C VAL A 75 0.42 7.60 4.96
N GLY A 76 1.70 7.81 4.67
CA GLY A 76 2.41 9.06 4.99
C GLY A 76 1.80 10.32 4.39
N SER A 77 1.36 10.27 3.13
CA SER A 77 0.70 11.41 2.47
C SER A 77 -0.84 11.33 2.49
N LEU A 78 -1.45 10.37 3.19
CA LEU A 78 -2.90 10.16 3.16
C LEU A 78 -3.68 11.42 3.58
N HIS A 79 -3.16 12.20 4.52
CA HIS A 79 -3.73 13.45 5.02
C HIS A 79 -3.90 14.54 3.95
N GLU A 80 -3.18 14.47 2.82
CA GLU A 80 -3.24 15.44 1.73
C GLU A 80 -4.52 15.33 0.89
N PHE A 81 -5.27 14.21 1.01
CA PHE A 81 -6.40 13.91 0.15
C PHE A 81 -7.73 14.04 0.90
N PRO A 82 -8.77 14.62 0.26
CA PRO A 82 -10.08 14.80 0.90
C PRO A 82 -10.88 13.49 1.01
N TRP A 83 -10.72 12.55 0.07
CA TRP A 83 -11.44 11.28 0.03
C TRP A 83 -10.49 10.13 0.38
N ARG A 84 -10.57 9.67 1.63
CA ARG A 84 -9.68 8.66 2.21
C ARG A 84 -10.47 7.43 2.63
N ALA A 85 -10.16 6.30 2.03
CA ALA A 85 -10.71 5.02 2.42
C ALA A 85 -9.58 4.10 2.95
N GLY A 86 -9.93 3.16 3.78
CA GLY A 86 -9.00 2.20 4.35
C GLY A 86 -9.70 1.17 5.21
N PRO A 87 -8.97 0.20 5.77
CA PRO A 87 -9.53 -0.91 6.52
C PRO A 87 -10.29 -0.43 7.76
N ARG A 88 -11.50 -0.99 7.96
CA ARG A 88 -12.31 -0.72 9.16
C ARG A 88 -11.60 -1.14 10.43
N HIS A 89 -10.80 -2.19 10.35
CA HIS A 89 -10.09 -2.76 11.51
C HIS A 89 -9.23 -1.73 12.24
N SER A 90 -8.58 -0.83 11.51
CA SER A 90 -7.67 0.20 12.04
C SER A 90 -8.23 1.63 11.91
N ALA A 91 -9.54 1.81 11.69
CA ALA A 91 -10.13 3.11 11.43
C ALA A 91 -9.87 4.17 12.53
N GLU A 92 -9.79 3.75 13.79
CA GLU A 92 -9.46 4.64 14.92
C GLU A 92 -7.98 5.07 14.88
N GLN A 93 -7.07 4.19 14.48
CA GLN A 93 -5.65 4.48 14.35
C GLN A 93 -5.38 5.51 13.24
N PHE A 94 -6.14 5.50 12.14
CA PHE A 94 -6.06 6.53 11.11
C PHE A 94 -6.42 7.93 11.62
N ALA A 95 -7.25 8.03 12.64
CA ALA A 95 -7.61 9.32 13.21
C ALA A 95 -6.50 9.96 14.06
N SER A 96 -5.62 9.16 14.65
CA SER A 96 -4.48 9.63 15.46
C SER A 96 -3.15 9.55 14.73
N MET A 97 -2.95 8.54 13.88
CA MET A 97 -1.66 8.18 13.26
C MET A 97 -0.56 8.01 14.29
N ASP A 98 -0.88 7.34 15.41
CA ASP A 98 0.09 7.09 16.48
C ASP A 98 1.32 6.35 15.96
N GLU A 99 2.50 6.76 16.42
CA GLU A 99 3.78 6.17 15.99
C GLU A 99 3.86 4.66 16.25
N ALA A 100 3.21 4.16 17.31
CA ALA A 100 3.17 2.74 17.61
C ALA A 100 2.29 1.95 16.62
N ALA A 101 1.17 2.53 16.19
CA ALA A 101 0.27 1.89 15.22
C ALA A 101 0.82 1.94 13.79
N THR A 102 1.52 3.01 13.44
CA THR A 102 2.09 3.21 12.10
C THR A 102 3.52 2.67 11.96
N TYR A 103 4.17 2.31 13.07
CA TYR A 103 5.61 2.03 13.16
C TYR A 103 6.51 3.20 12.74
N ALA A 104 6.02 4.44 12.75
CA ALA A 104 6.79 5.62 12.38
C ALA A 104 8.07 5.79 13.23
N TYR A 105 8.06 5.34 14.49
CA TYR A 105 9.24 5.34 15.35
C TYR A 105 10.41 4.54 14.79
N MET A 106 10.17 3.49 14.00
CA MET A 106 11.23 2.67 13.40
C MET A 106 12.06 3.46 12.38
N PHE A 107 11.48 4.50 11.81
CA PHE A 107 12.16 5.36 10.83
C PHE A 107 13.11 6.38 11.49
N HIS A 108 12.88 6.72 12.77
CA HIS A 108 13.63 7.77 13.45
C HIS A 108 15.14 7.45 13.57
N ASP A 109 15.46 6.18 13.83
CA ASP A 109 16.83 5.70 14.02
C ASP A 109 17.32 4.82 12.86
N LEU A 110 16.57 4.79 11.74
CA LEU A 110 16.96 3.99 10.57
C LEU A 110 18.20 4.59 9.92
N ASP A 111 19.31 3.83 9.93
CA ASP A 111 20.53 4.27 9.26
C ASP A 111 20.30 4.40 7.74
N GLY A 112 20.70 5.54 7.20
CA GLY A 112 20.44 5.84 5.78
C GLY A 112 18.95 6.00 5.45
N ALA A 113 18.10 6.42 6.40
CA ALA A 113 16.67 6.63 6.23
C ALA A 113 16.29 7.35 4.93
N VAL A 114 17.10 8.34 4.55
CA VAL A 114 17.04 8.98 3.21
C VAL A 114 18.45 9.16 2.65
N SER A 115 18.63 8.91 1.37
CA SER A 115 19.88 9.14 0.65
C SER A 115 20.07 10.60 0.19
N THR A 116 18.98 11.36 0.17
CA THR A 116 18.96 12.80 -0.17
C THR A 116 17.99 13.50 0.79
N LEU A 117 18.43 14.60 1.39
CA LEU A 117 17.57 15.36 2.31
C LEU A 117 16.45 16.09 1.54
N PRO A 118 15.18 16.01 1.98
CA PRO A 118 14.07 16.73 1.36
C PRO A 118 14.16 18.25 1.57
N ALA A 119 14.82 18.68 2.65
CA ALA A 119 15.07 20.10 2.96
C ALA A 119 16.31 20.24 3.82
N THR A 120 16.92 21.46 3.83
CA THR A 120 18.07 21.75 4.70
C THR A 120 17.67 21.56 6.16
N GLY A 121 18.45 20.78 6.89
CA GLY A 121 18.26 20.53 8.31
C GLY A 121 17.17 19.52 8.66
N TRP A 122 16.53 18.88 7.69
CA TRP A 122 15.59 17.78 7.92
C TRP A 122 16.30 16.60 8.60
N LYS A 123 15.60 15.94 9.53
CA LYS A 123 16.10 14.76 10.25
C LYS A 123 15.04 13.69 10.31
N ALA A 124 15.42 12.43 10.14
CA ALA A 124 14.51 11.29 10.29
C ALA A 124 13.87 11.24 11.70
N ALA A 125 14.60 11.65 12.73
CA ALA A 125 14.09 11.73 14.10
C ALA A 125 12.91 12.70 14.29
N ASP A 126 12.69 13.64 13.36
CA ASP A 126 11.56 14.58 13.39
C ASP A 126 10.38 14.09 12.51
N TYR A 127 10.50 12.93 11.88
CA TYR A 127 9.46 12.36 11.01
C TYR A 127 8.19 12.06 11.81
N LYS A 128 7.05 12.50 11.26
CA LYS A 128 5.71 12.25 11.82
C LYS A 128 4.69 12.17 10.71
N ILE A 129 3.71 11.33 10.90
CA ILE A 129 2.56 11.20 10.00
C ILE A 129 1.41 12.02 10.57
N PRO A 130 0.90 13.01 9.84
CA PRO A 130 -0.26 13.79 10.29
C PRO A 130 -1.53 12.92 10.36
N PRO A 131 -2.44 13.16 11.33
CA PRO A 131 -3.73 12.49 11.39
C PRO A 131 -4.50 12.55 10.07
N ALA A 132 -5.04 11.40 9.67
CA ALA A 132 -5.79 11.26 8.42
C ALA A 132 -7.05 10.41 8.64
N PRO A 133 -8.04 10.88 9.41
CA PRO A 133 -9.25 10.11 9.67
C PRO A 133 -9.91 9.68 8.36
N LEU A 134 -10.30 8.43 8.26
CA LEU A 134 -10.94 7.87 7.08
C LEU A 134 -12.30 8.53 6.84
N THR A 135 -12.61 8.85 5.59
CA THR A 135 -13.94 9.31 5.17
C THR A 135 -14.85 8.12 4.80
N ARG A 136 -14.26 6.96 4.52
CA ARG A 136 -14.93 5.70 4.26
C ARG A 136 -14.10 4.54 4.82
N THR A 137 -14.72 3.67 5.57
CA THR A 137 -14.10 2.38 5.97
C THR A 137 -14.44 1.30 4.96
N LEU A 138 -13.52 0.36 4.77
CA LEU A 138 -13.64 -0.78 3.87
C LEU A 138 -13.55 -2.09 4.63
N ASP A 139 -14.42 -3.03 4.24
CA ASP A 139 -14.47 -4.40 4.75
C ASP A 139 -14.37 -5.42 3.61
N GLU A 140 -14.20 -6.68 3.95
CA GLU A 140 -14.27 -7.81 3.01
C GLU A 140 -15.52 -7.73 2.14
N GLY A 141 -15.33 -7.77 0.82
CA GLY A 141 -16.41 -7.77 -0.17
C GLY A 141 -16.94 -6.39 -0.59
N ASP A 142 -16.49 -5.31 0.06
CA ASP A 142 -16.83 -3.95 -0.39
C ASP A 142 -16.30 -3.71 -1.81
N ILE A 143 -16.96 -2.79 -2.52
CA ILE A 143 -16.57 -2.43 -3.90
C ILE A 143 -16.06 -0.99 -3.95
N VAL A 144 -14.91 -0.81 -4.59
CA VAL A 144 -14.39 0.49 -5.06
C VAL A 144 -14.65 0.59 -6.55
N ASP A 145 -15.56 1.48 -6.96
CA ASP A 145 -16.05 1.62 -8.33
C ASP A 145 -15.47 2.87 -8.98
N LEU A 146 -14.85 2.72 -10.14
CA LEU A 146 -14.28 3.80 -10.96
C LEU A 146 -15.12 4.08 -12.22
N GLY A 147 -16.28 3.41 -12.36
CA GLY A 147 -17.25 3.54 -13.45
C GLY A 147 -17.04 2.57 -14.60
N ASP A 148 -15.80 2.32 -15.02
CA ASP A 148 -15.44 1.34 -16.06
C ASP A 148 -14.71 0.11 -15.51
N ARG A 149 -14.36 0.13 -14.23
CA ARG A 149 -13.75 -0.97 -13.50
C ARG A 149 -14.14 -0.93 -12.03
N GLN A 150 -14.15 -2.10 -11.41
CA GLN A 150 -14.56 -2.27 -10.01
C GLN A 150 -13.55 -3.17 -9.29
N PHE A 151 -13.15 -2.74 -8.11
CA PHE A 151 -12.25 -3.47 -7.26
C PHE A 151 -13.01 -4.00 -6.04
N ARG A 152 -13.03 -5.31 -5.87
CA ARG A 152 -13.49 -5.94 -4.63
C ARG A 152 -12.40 -5.86 -3.58
N VAL A 153 -12.77 -5.46 -2.39
CA VAL A 153 -11.90 -5.48 -1.22
C VAL A 153 -11.79 -6.91 -0.69
N LEU A 154 -10.55 -7.34 -0.47
CA LEU A 154 -10.23 -8.61 0.18
C LEU A 154 -9.49 -8.30 1.48
N HIS A 155 -9.96 -8.82 2.62
CA HIS A 155 -9.24 -8.76 3.90
C HIS A 155 -8.23 -9.92 3.95
N LEU A 156 -6.95 -9.59 4.01
CA LEU A 156 -5.83 -10.52 3.90
C LEU A 156 -4.83 -10.29 5.06
N PRO A 157 -5.24 -10.59 6.31
CA PRO A 157 -4.42 -10.33 7.48
C PRO A 157 -3.21 -11.26 7.54
N GLY A 158 -2.20 -10.83 8.31
CA GLY A 158 -1.00 -11.61 8.57
C GLY A 158 0.23 -10.75 8.70
N HIS A 159 0.58 -9.98 7.67
CA HIS A 159 1.59 -8.92 7.75
C HIS A 159 1.16 -7.87 8.78
N SER A 160 -0.06 -7.39 8.67
CA SER A 160 -0.77 -6.60 9.67
C SER A 160 -2.21 -7.12 9.82
N PRO A 161 -2.89 -6.88 10.97
CA PRO A 161 -4.24 -7.37 11.19
C PRO A 161 -5.28 -6.66 10.31
N ASP A 162 -4.97 -5.48 9.80
CA ASP A 162 -5.83 -4.63 9.00
C ASP A 162 -5.58 -4.72 7.49
N SER A 163 -4.62 -5.53 7.05
CA SER A 163 -4.26 -5.63 5.63
C SER A 163 -5.46 -5.94 4.74
N ILE A 164 -5.73 -5.06 3.77
CA ILE A 164 -6.69 -5.26 2.69
C ILE A 164 -6.01 -5.20 1.33
N ALA A 165 -6.61 -5.85 0.37
CA ALA A 165 -6.20 -5.79 -1.03
C ALA A 165 -7.39 -5.41 -1.92
N LEU A 166 -7.11 -4.96 -3.13
CA LEU A 166 -8.10 -4.60 -4.14
C LEU A 166 -7.98 -5.53 -5.34
N PHE A 167 -9.05 -6.21 -5.70
CA PHE A 167 -9.08 -7.18 -6.79
C PHE A 167 -10.14 -6.84 -7.83
N ASP A 168 -9.72 -6.56 -9.06
CA ASP A 168 -10.57 -6.45 -10.23
C ASP A 168 -10.73 -7.84 -10.88
N GLU A 169 -11.90 -8.46 -10.65
CA GLU A 169 -12.20 -9.81 -11.15
C GLU A 169 -12.31 -9.85 -12.68
N ALA A 170 -12.68 -8.74 -13.32
CA ALA A 170 -12.88 -8.70 -14.77
C ALA A 170 -11.55 -8.73 -15.54
N ASP A 171 -10.57 -7.97 -15.06
CA ASP A 171 -9.24 -7.85 -15.69
C ASP A 171 -8.16 -8.68 -14.99
N GLY A 172 -8.46 -9.30 -13.84
CA GLY A 172 -7.49 -10.04 -13.03
C GLY A 172 -6.39 -9.17 -12.44
N LEU A 173 -6.68 -7.88 -12.18
CA LEU A 173 -5.74 -6.96 -11.55
C LEU A 173 -5.84 -7.04 -10.02
N PHE A 174 -4.70 -7.11 -9.36
CA PHE A 174 -4.63 -7.30 -7.92
C PHE A 174 -3.63 -6.34 -7.29
N PHE A 175 -4.10 -5.43 -6.42
CA PHE A 175 -3.27 -4.53 -5.63
C PHE A 175 -3.25 -5.05 -4.21
N SER A 176 -2.15 -5.64 -3.82
CA SER A 176 -2.06 -6.47 -2.61
C SER A 176 -1.55 -5.75 -1.38
N GLY A 177 -1.06 -4.50 -1.49
CA GLY A 177 -0.29 -3.92 -0.40
C GLY A 177 0.80 -4.90 0.04
N ASP A 178 0.91 -5.10 1.35
CA ASP A 178 1.89 -5.99 1.93
C ASP A 178 1.34 -7.38 2.31
N ALA A 179 0.11 -7.68 1.89
CA ALA A 179 -0.42 -9.03 2.04
C ALA A 179 0.38 -10.06 1.21
N ILE A 180 0.89 -9.67 0.03
CA ILE A 180 1.88 -10.42 -0.76
C ILE A 180 2.59 -9.49 -1.74
N TYR A 181 3.91 -9.63 -1.88
CA TYR A 181 4.73 -8.86 -2.82
C TYR A 181 5.95 -9.69 -3.24
N ASP A 182 6.60 -9.33 -4.34
CA ASP A 182 7.75 -10.07 -4.87
C ASP A 182 9.06 -9.62 -4.21
N ASP A 183 9.18 -9.90 -2.92
CA ASP A 183 10.38 -9.76 -2.09
C ASP A 183 10.23 -10.66 -0.85
N THR A 184 11.06 -10.45 0.18
CA THR A 184 10.96 -11.14 1.47
C THR A 184 9.73 -10.66 2.23
N LEU A 185 8.76 -11.54 2.41
CA LEU A 185 7.55 -11.22 3.17
C LEU A 185 7.87 -11.04 4.66
N ILE A 186 7.45 -9.92 5.23
CA ILE A 186 7.64 -9.57 6.63
C ILE A 186 6.46 -10.12 7.45
N ASP A 187 6.76 -10.95 8.44
CA ASP A 187 5.77 -11.64 9.30
C ASP A 187 6.14 -11.63 10.79
N ASP A 188 7.07 -10.74 11.17
CA ASP A 188 7.65 -10.67 12.52
C ASP A 188 7.55 -9.28 13.17
N LEU A 189 6.71 -8.39 12.61
CA LEU A 189 6.35 -7.14 13.28
C LEU A 189 5.51 -7.43 14.52
N PRO A 190 5.44 -6.50 15.50
CA PRO A 190 4.74 -6.72 16.77
C PRO A 190 3.27 -7.12 16.65
N ASP A 191 2.57 -6.70 15.60
CA ASP A 191 1.17 -7.02 15.31
C ASP A 191 0.98 -8.05 14.19
N SER A 192 2.06 -8.57 13.61
CA SER A 192 1.99 -9.65 12.61
C SER A 192 1.44 -10.94 13.24
N ASP A 193 0.58 -11.64 12.49
CA ASP A 193 0.02 -12.93 12.87
C ASP A 193 0.36 -13.99 11.80
N ARG A 194 1.33 -14.84 12.09
CA ARG A 194 1.75 -15.92 11.19
C ARG A 194 0.65 -16.91 10.87
N SER A 195 -0.26 -17.18 11.81
CA SER A 195 -1.38 -18.11 11.58
C SER A 195 -2.38 -17.51 10.59
N ALA A 196 -2.72 -16.24 10.77
CA ALA A 196 -3.53 -15.50 9.82
C ALA A 196 -2.83 -15.40 8.45
N TYR A 197 -1.51 -15.16 8.43
CA TYR A 197 -0.75 -15.05 7.18
C TYR A 197 -0.70 -16.38 6.41
N ILE A 198 -0.56 -17.52 7.10
CA ILE A 198 -0.69 -18.85 6.48
C ILE A 198 -2.05 -19.00 5.80
N SER A 199 -3.15 -18.63 6.49
CA SER A 199 -4.50 -18.69 5.93
C SER A 199 -4.67 -17.75 4.72
N THR A 200 -4.08 -16.55 4.79
CA THR A 200 -4.03 -15.60 3.68
C THR A 200 -3.28 -16.20 2.49
N MET A 201 -2.10 -16.80 2.67
CA MET A 201 -1.34 -17.42 1.58
C MET A 201 -2.10 -18.59 0.95
N GLN A 202 -2.77 -19.43 1.76
CA GLN A 202 -3.62 -20.52 1.24
C GLN A 202 -4.77 -19.97 0.39
N ARG A 203 -5.43 -18.89 0.83
CA ARG A 203 -6.49 -18.22 0.06
C ARG A 203 -5.98 -17.67 -1.27
N LEU A 204 -4.78 -17.10 -1.29
CA LEU A 204 -4.18 -16.51 -2.49
C LEU A 204 -3.85 -17.55 -3.57
N LEU A 205 -3.59 -18.82 -3.21
CA LEU A 205 -3.36 -19.88 -4.19
C LEU A 205 -4.57 -20.13 -5.11
N ASP A 206 -5.78 -19.83 -4.65
CA ASP A 206 -7.02 -19.98 -5.42
C ASP A 206 -7.47 -18.68 -6.12
N LEU A 207 -6.75 -17.56 -5.92
CA LEU A 207 -7.16 -16.26 -6.48
C LEU A 207 -6.73 -16.15 -7.95
N PRO A 208 -7.67 -15.98 -8.90
CA PRO A 208 -7.37 -16.02 -10.34
C PRO A 208 -6.85 -14.65 -10.85
N ILE A 209 -5.68 -14.23 -10.37
CA ILE A 209 -5.07 -12.99 -10.86
C ILE A 209 -4.42 -13.19 -12.23
N ARG A 210 -4.37 -12.12 -13.02
CA ARG A 210 -3.53 -11.99 -14.20
C ARG A 210 -2.21 -11.31 -13.85
N VAL A 211 -2.28 -10.21 -13.08
CA VAL A 211 -1.11 -9.48 -12.59
C VAL A 211 -1.39 -8.92 -11.19
N GLY A 212 -0.40 -9.06 -10.31
CA GLY A 212 -0.36 -8.50 -8.97
C GLY A 212 0.61 -7.32 -8.89
N HIS A 213 0.22 -6.32 -8.13
CA HIS A 213 0.95 -5.10 -7.83
C HIS A 213 1.08 -4.99 -6.31
N GLY A 214 2.25 -5.34 -5.79
CA GLY A 214 2.53 -5.33 -4.35
C GLY A 214 2.85 -3.94 -3.81
N GLY A 215 2.83 -3.81 -2.48
CA GLY A 215 3.33 -2.63 -1.79
C GLY A 215 4.84 -2.47 -1.97
N HIS A 216 5.56 -3.56 -2.18
CA HIS A 216 7.00 -3.58 -2.44
C HIS A 216 7.35 -4.46 -3.65
N GLY A 217 8.58 -4.31 -4.14
CA GLY A 217 9.10 -5.12 -5.23
C GLY A 217 8.43 -4.88 -6.59
N PRO A 218 8.73 -5.71 -7.59
CA PRO A 218 8.13 -5.61 -8.90
C PRO A 218 6.72 -6.20 -8.96
N SER A 219 5.96 -5.86 -10.00
CA SER A 219 4.71 -6.54 -10.33
C SER A 219 4.98 -8.01 -10.69
N PHE A 220 4.00 -8.88 -10.42
CA PHE A 220 4.12 -10.32 -10.58
C PHE A 220 2.88 -10.92 -11.26
N ASP A 221 3.05 -12.04 -11.96
CA ASP A 221 1.96 -12.81 -12.56
C ASP A 221 1.40 -13.86 -11.57
N SER A 222 0.35 -14.56 -11.99
CA SER A 222 -0.28 -15.63 -11.22
C SER A 222 0.71 -16.72 -10.82
N LYS A 223 1.61 -17.11 -11.74
CA LYS A 223 2.61 -18.14 -11.44
C LYS A 223 3.55 -17.67 -10.35
N ARG A 224 4.05 -16.43 -10.44
CA ARG A 224 4.95 -15.87 -9.43
C ARG A 224 4.27 -15.73 -8.07
N MET A 225 3.00 -15.32 -8.04
CA MET A 225 2.19 -15.30 -6.81
C MET A 225 2.13 -16.68 -6.14
N HIS A 226 1.85 -17.72 -6.92
CA HIS A 226 1.86 -19.10 -6.42
C HIS A 226 3.23 -19.51 -5.88
N ASP A 227 4.32 -19.17 -6.58
CA ASP A 227 5.67 -19.49 -6.15
C ASP A 227 5.99 -18.81 -4.79
N ILE A 228 5.63 -17.54 -4.62
CA ILE A 228 5.82 -16.77 -3.37
C ILE A 228 4.98 -17.38 -2.24
N ALA A 229 3.68 -17.59 -2.45
CA ALA A 229 2.78 -18.14 -1.44
C ALA A 229 3.20 -19.56 -1.02
N THR A 230 3.56 -20.42 -1.97
CA THR A 230 4.04 -21.79 -1.70
C THR A 230 5.35 -21.77 -0.92
N ALA A 231 6.30 -20.89 -1.28
CA ALA A 231 7.56 -20.75 -0.56
C ALA A 231 7.35 -20.29 0.89
N TYR A 232 6.41 -19.35 1.11
CA TYR A 232 6.03 -18.92 2.46
C TYR A 232 5.43 -20.07 3.27
N LEU A 233 4.45 -20.78 2.72
CA LEU A 233 3.79 -21.92 3.37
C LEU A 233 4.78 -23.04 3.71
N GLY A 234 5.73 -23.35 2.80
CA GLY A 234 6.76 -24.35 3.02
C GLY A 234 7.69 -24.01 4.19
N ARG A 235 8.09 -22.75 4.35
CA ARG A 235 8.97 -22.35 5.47
C ARG A 235 8.24 -22.23 6.82
N THR A 236 6.92 -22.00 6.81
CA THR A 236 6.11 -21.78 8.03
C THR A 236 5.34 -23.01 8.48
N GLY A 237 5.43 -24.12 7.74
CA GLY A 237 4.70 -25.36 8.05
C GLY A 237 3.21 -25.32 7.72
N GLY A 238 2.80 -24.45 6.80
CA GLY A 238 1.42 -24.30 6.35
C GLY A 238 1.00 -25.28 5.23
N ILE A 239 1.92 -26.16 4.81
CA ILE A 239 1.69 -27.26 3.85
C ILE A 239 1.98 -28.58 4.57
#